data_337242a42354b84cad527ef1b4cb4001
#
_entry.id   337242a42354b84cad527ef1b4cb4001
#
_cell.length_a   1.000
_cell.length_b   1.000
_cell.length_c   1.000
_cell.angle_alpha   90.00
_cell.angle_beta   90.00
_cell.angle_gamma   90.00
#
_symmetry.space_group_name_H-M   'P 1'
#
loop_
_entity.id
_entity.type
_entity.pdbx_description
1 polymer ?
#
loop_
_entity_poly.entity_id
_entity_poly.type
_entity_poly.pdbx_seq_one_letter_code
_entity_poly.pdbx_strand_id
1 'polypeptide(L)'
;MRTCQHGPQRPARLLPALALLARRERGATAIAFGVMATALMGFAGLATEGGSRYLMRREAQTAADTAAQAGAIAALFNRDPIAAARETSARNRFAHAVHQTTVTVNHPPSAGPNAGNPRAVETIIERQVPLQLAALFLGGPATIRTRAVAMALPITGGAACILALGAAGGQLTQEYDLEAGGNAAVNAPGCSLASNTSIRQSGSSSIRAFTMSAVGTVTISNPNNVVLQRPVASFQPPIADPFAPGVPGTGIPLPAQNGTCNHTNYRVNTNQSATMTAGRYCGGITLKGTVTMTPGVYVIQNGNLDVSAQAKICCPSCSPGNGVTFVFTGNPGTVGGPRINGSAEIDLIGGAGVYRGILMYQDPRAAAGNDVTLNGGAGITTQGLFYFPSADLKINGNFGGVNSTCKAFIAESIDLVGTTTQTITVSGCAALGLDPENDLLQIRIVRLVE
;
A
#
# COMPACT_ATOMS: atom_id res chain seq x y z
N MET A 1 39.25 -102.76 69.10
CA MET A 1 38.17 -102.73 70.10
C MET A 1 37.53 -101.35 70.18
N ARG A 2 36.25 -101.35 70.04
CA ARG A 2 35.29 -100.18 70.27
C ARG A 2 35.45 -98.93 69.48
N THR A 3 34.60 -98.82 68.64
CA THR A 3 33.83 -97.82 67.91
C THR A 3 33.32 -96.60 68.70
N CYS A 4 33.41 -95.45 68.16
CA CYS A 4 32.48 -94.35 68.44
C CYS A 4 32.05 -93.67 67.14
N GLN A 5 30.79 -93.73 66.86
CA GLN A 5 30.08 -93.12 65.79
C GLN A 5 29.84 -91.62 66.11
N HIS A 6 30.06 -90.76 65.15
CA HIS A 6 29.52 -89.44 65.20
C HIS A 6 28.52 -89.25 63.98
N GLY A 7 27.32 -88.89 64.32
CA GLY A 7 26.22 -88.63 63.33
C GLY A 7 26.33 -87.34 62.60
N PRO A 8 25.63 -87.26 61.49
CA PRO A 8 25.76 -86.10 60.62
C PRO A 8 24.92 -84.91 61.10
N GLN A 9 25.58 -83.74 61.15
CA GLN A 9 24.93 -82.45 61.35
C GLN A 9 24.19 -82.05 60.05
N ARG A 10 22.90 -81.73 60.18
CA ARG A 10 22.12 -81.16 59.08
C ARG A 10 22.46 -79.75 58.79
N PRO A 11 22.70 -79.30 57.52
CA PRO A 11 22.93 -77.84 57.19
C PRO A 11 21.60 -77.10 57.37
N ALA A 12 21.69 -75.95 58.01
CA ALA A 12 20.58 -75.06 58.27
C ALA A 12 19.94 -74.58 56.96
N ARG A 13 18.64 -74.63 56.83
CA ARG A 13 17.83 -74.13 55.75
C ARG A 13 17.82 -72.62 55.82
N LEU A 14 18.76 -71.89 55.09
CA LEU A 14 18.80 -70.44 54.88
C LEU A 14 18.11 -70.00 53.57
N LEU A 15 17.60 -71.00 52.79
CA LEU A 15 17.07 -70.66 51.42
C LEU A 15 15.63 -70.09 51.36
N PRO A 16 14.70 -70.23 52.30
CA PRO A 16 13.40 -69.62 52.17
C PRO A 16 13.32 -68.14 52.49
N ALA A 17 14.29 -67.59 53.29
CA ALA A 17 14.28 -66.18 53.66
C ALA A 17 14.74 -65.29 52.52
N LEU A 18 15.76 -65.66 51.71
CA LEU A 18 16.21 -64.98 50.53
C LEU A 18 15.17 -64.99 49.41
N ALA A 19 14.42 -66.08 49.24
CA ALA A 19 13.34 -66.14 48.24
C ALA A 19 12.17 -65.20 48.58
N LEU A 20 11.90 -64.95 49.85
CA LEU A 20 10.85 -64.03 50.32
C LEU A 20 11.30 -62.58 50.16
N LEU A 21 12.59 -62.23 50.31
CA LEU A 21 13.14 -60.92 50.05
C LEU A 21 13.14 -60.60 48.55
N ALA A 22 13.52 -61.56 47.69
CA ALA A 22 13.44 -61.40 46.24
C ALA A 22 12.01 -61.21 45.72
N ARG A 23 11.00 -61.80 46.35
CA ARG A 23 9.57 -61.57 46.04
C ARG A 23 9.10 -60.16 46.48
N ARG A 24 9.63 -59.63 47.59
CA ARG A 24 9.31 -58.27 48.04
C ARG A 24 9.90 -57.21 47.13
N GLU A 25 11.11 -57.43 46.61
CA GLU A 25 11.75 -56.48 45.67
C GLU A 25 11.02 -56.41 44.33
N ARG A 26 10.49 -57.55 43.82
CA ARG A 26 9.67 -57.56 42.60
C ARG A 26 8.35 -56.80 42.77
N GLY A 27 7.79 -56.77 43.94
CA GLY A 27 6.62 -55.96 44.24
C GLY A 27 6.94 -54.45 44.34
N ALA A 28 8.07 -54.11 44.99
CA ALA A 28 8.51 -52.73 45.12
C ALA A 28 8.88 -52.09 43.78
N THR A 29 9.57 -52.82 42.88
CA THR A 29 9.89 -52.35 41.53
C THR A 29 8.63 -52.15 40.67
N ALA A 30 7.61 -53.04 40.80
CA ALA A 30 6.36 -52.85 40.08
C ALA A 30 5.59 -51.59 40.55
N ILE A 31 5.57 -51.34 41.86
CA ILE A 31 4.98 -50.09 42.41
C ILE A 31 5.76 -48.85 41.94
N ALA A 32 7.09 -48.89 42.05
CA ALA A 32 7.94 -47.79 41.58
C ALA A 32 7.76 -47.54 40.08
N PHE A 33 7.72 -48.60 39.26
CA PHE A 33 7.45 -48.50 37.83
C PHE A 33 6.05 -47.93 37.56
N GLY A 34 5.01 -48.36 38.26
CA GLY A 34 3.68 -47.83 38.17
C GLY A 34 3.60 -46.33 38.44
N VAL A 35 4.24 -45.87 39.51
CA VAL A 35 4.31 -44.42 39.84
C VAL A 35 5.10 -43.66 38.81
N MET A 36 6.28 -44.15 38.38
CA MET A 36 7.07 -43.51 37.33
C MET A 36 6.36 -43.48 35.97
N ALA A 37 5.70 -44.55 35.59
CA ALA A 37 4.93 -44.57 34.31
C ALA A 37 3.76 -43.60 34.35
N THR A 38 3.07 -43.46 35.46
CA THR A 38 2.00 -42.45 35.61
C THR A 38 2.53 -41.04 35.56
N ALA A 39 3.67 -40.78 36.21
CA ALA A 39 4.34 -39.47 36.14
C ALA A 39 4.81 -39.15 34.71
N LEU A 40 5.44 -40.10 34.02
CA LEU A 40 5.87 -39.92 32.63
C LEU A 40 4.71 -39.67 31.67
N MET A 41 3.62 -40.42 31.80
CA MET A 41 2.39 -40.17 31.02
C MET A 41 1.78 -38.82 31.34
N GLY A 42 1.78 -38.39 32.59
CA GLY A 42 1.36 -37.06 32.99
C GLY A 42 2.18 -35.94 32.35
N PHE A 43 3.51 -36.04 32.39
CA PHE A 43 4.40 -35.08 31.75
C PHE A 43 4.29 -35.09 30.22
N ALA A 44 4.21 -36.24 29.58
CA ALA A 44 3.99 -36.38 28.15
C ALA A 44 2.65 -35.76 27.71
N GLY A 45 1.58 -36.00 28.47
CA GLY A 45 0.28 -35.40 28.25
C GLY A 45 0.30 -33.87 28.39
N LEU A 46 0.94 -33.39 29.45
CA LEU A 46 1.09 -31.93 29.69
C LEU A 46 1.89 -31.28 28.57
N ALA A 47 2.97 -31.90 28.11
CA ALA A 47 3.82 -31.36 27.04
C ALA A 47 3.09 -31.31 25.69
N THR A 48 2.38 -32.40 25.32
CA THR A 48 1.66 -32.45 24.03
C THR A 48 0.41 -31.56 24.05
N GLU A 49 -0.35 -31.53 25.12
CA GLU A 49 -1.55 -30.71 25.23
C GLU A 49 -1.21 -29.25 25.42
N GLY A 50 -0.20 -28.92 26.21
CA GLY A 50 0.33 -27.56 26.37
C GLY A 50 0.91 -27.00 25.06
N GLY A 51 1.70 -27.83 24.36
CA GLY A 51 2.27 -27.49 23.06
C GLY A 51 1.18 -27.21 22.01
N SER A 52 0.17 -28.08 21.90
CA SER A 52 -0.93 -27.89 20.94
C SER A 52 -1.75 -26.62 21.23
N ARG A 53 -2.00 -26.30 22.49
CA ARG A 53 -2.68 -25.06 22.89
C ARG A 53 -1.85 -23.82 22.60
N TYR A 54 -0.55 -23.89 22.83
CA TYR A 54 0.36 -22.80 22.48
C TYR A 54 0.33 -22.50 20.98
N LEU A 55 0.41 -23.52 20.13
CA LEU A 55 0.32 -23.38 18.68
C LEU A 55 -1.03 -22.80 18.27
N MET A 56 -2.14 -23.32 18.80
CA MET A 56 -3.47 -22.80 18.50
C MET A 56 -3.66 -21.35 18.96
N ARG A 57 -3.07 -20.96 20.10
CA ARG A 57 -3.06 -19.55 20.54
C ARG A 57 -2.30 -18.64 19.56
N ARG A 58 -1.16 -19.08 19.04
CA ARG A 58 -0.41 -18.33 18.03
C ARG A 58 -1.20 -18.20 16.72
N GLU A 59 -1.83 -19.28 16.27
CA GLU A 59 -2.69 -19.25 15.07
C GLU A 59 -3.89 -18.30 15.28
N ALA A 60 -4.54 -18.36 16.44
CA ALA A 60 -5.64 -17.48 16.78
C ALA A 60 -5.20 -15.99 16.86
N GLN A 61 -4.00 -15.73 17.39
CA GLN A 61 -3.44 -14.36 17.41
C GLN A 61 -3.17 -13.87 15.99
N THR A 62 -2.53 -14.67 15.15
CA THR A 62 -2.31 -14.31 13.73
C THR A 62 -3.63 -14.05 13.00
N ALA A 63 -4.67 -14.85 13.28
CA ALA A 63 -5.99 -14.64 12.71
C ALA A 63 -6.65 -13.35 13.23
N ALA A 64 -6.50 -13.01 14.51
CA ALA A 64 -7.00 -11.76 15.08
C ALA A 64 -6.27 -10.54 14.50
N ASP A 65 -4.94 -10.62 14.37
CA ASP A 65 -4.09 -9.56 13.82
C ASP A 65 -4.47 -9.25 12.36
N THR A 66 -4.54 -10.27 11.53
CA THR A 66 -4.90 -10.12 10.11
C THR A 66 -6.34 -9.67 9.93
N ALA A 67 -7.27 -10.16 10.77
CA ALA A 67 -8.67 -9.74 10.74
C ALA A 67 -8.84 -8.28 11.15
N ALA A 68 -8.16 -7.83 12.21
CA ALA A 68 -8.19 -6.43 12.64
C ALA A 68 -7.64 -5.51 11.54
N GLN A 69 -6.53 -5.89 10.89
CA GLN A 69 -5.97 -5.14 9.76
C GLN A 69 -6.95 -5.07 8.57
N ALA A 70 -7.57 -6.19 8.19
CA ALA A 70 -8.57 -6.22 7.12
C ALA A 70 -9.78 -5.34 7.43
N GLY A 71 -10.26 -5.37 8.68
CA GLY A 71 -11.32 -4.49 9.16
C GLY A 71 -10.94 -3.01 9.07
N ALA A 72 -9.72 -2.65 9.50
CA ALA A 72 -9.22 -1.27 9.44
C ALA A 72 -9.06 -0.78 8.00
N ILE A 73 -8.64 -1.66 7.06
CA ILE A 73 -8.62 -1.36 5.62
C ILE A 73 -10.05 -1.12 5.10
N ALA A 74 -11.00 -1.99 5.45
CA ALA A 74 -12.38 -1.85 5.01
C ALA A 74 -13.00 -0.52 5.51
N ALA A 75 -12.77 -0.17 6.79
CA ALA A 75 -13.22 1.10 7.37
C ALA A 75 -12.61 2.31 6.63
N LEU A 76 -11.34 2.23 6.23
CA LEU A 76 -10.67 3.29 5.45
C LEU A 76 -11.38 3.59 4.13
N PHE A 77 -11.97 2.57 3.49
CA PHE A 77 -12.69 2.69 2.22
C PHE A 77 -14.22 2.75 2.38
N ASN A 78 -14.72 3.08 3.58
CA ASN A 78 -16.16 3.12 3.88
C ASN A 78 -16.89 1.79 3.55
N ARG A 79 -16.18 0.67 3.64
CA ARG A 79 -16.75 -0.67 3.52
C ARG A 79 -17.04 -1.23 4.92
N ASP A 80 -17.83 -2.29 4.99
CA ASP A 80 -18.15 -2.93 6.27
C ASP A 80 -16.91 -3.57 6.91
N PRO A 81 -16.38 -3.00 8.01
CA PRO A 81 -15.20 -3.54 8.69
C PRO A 81 -15.48 -4.85 9.41
N ILE A 82 -16.72 -5.07 9.85
CA ILE A 82 -17.11 -6.28 10.58
C ILE A 82 -17.13 -7.47 9.62
N ALA A 83 -17.73 -7.30 8.46
CA ALA A 83 -17.76 -8.35 7.43
C ALA A 83 -16.33 -8.71 6.96
N ALA A 84 -15.50 -7.72 6.64
CA ALA A 84 -14.13 -7.93 6.18
C ALA A 84 -13.25 -8.66 7.22
N ALA A 85 -13.35 -8.26 8.50
CA ALA A 85 -12.62 -8.90 9.58
C ALA A 85 -13.07 -10.36 9.79
N ARG A 86 -14.38 -10.63 9.80
CA ARG A 86 -14.92 -12.00 9.94
C ARG A 86 -14.53 -12.89 8.78
N GLU A 87 -14.58 -12.41 7.55
CA GLU A 87 -14.16 -13.15 6.37
C GLU A 87 -12.67 -13.52 6.45
N THR A 88 -11.82 -12.56 6.82
CA THR A 88 -10.38 -12.79 6.98
C THR A 88 -10.07 -13.77 8.09
N SER A 89 -10.76 -13.68 9.24
CA SER A 89 -10.65 -14.64 10.33
C SER A 89 -11.06 -16.05 9.88
N ALA A 90 -12.13 -16.17 9.09
CA ALA A 90 -12.61 -17.45 8.56
C ALA A 90 -11.58 -18.09 7.61
N ARG A 91 -10.96 -17.32 6.74
CA ARG A 91 -9.86 -17.78 5.87
C ARG A 91 -8.65 -18.29 6.66
N ASN A 92 -8.42 -17.76 7.86
CA ASN A 92 -7.41 -18.20 8.80
C ASN A 92 -7.88 -19.31 9.75
N ARG A 93 -8.95 -20.07 9.40
CA ARG A 93 -9.51 -21.22 10.15
C ARG A 93 -10.27 -20.87 11.44
N PHE A 94 -10.57 -19.59 11.66
CA PHE A 94 -11.37 -19.13 12.80
C PHE A 94 -12.67 -18.49 12.31
N ALA A 95 -13.58 -19.31 11.77
CA ALA A 95 -14.90 -18.84 11.35
C ALA A 95 -15.83 -18.66 12.57
N HIS A 96 -16.59 -17.56 12.58
CA HIS A 96 -17.57 -17.29 13.62
C HIS A 96 -18.65 -18.38 13.67
N ALA A 97 -19.02 -18.81 14.88
CA ALA A 97 -19.98 -19.88 15.16
C ALA A 97 -19.58 -21.28 14.63
N VAL A 98 -18.33 -21.50 14.22
CA VAL A 98 -17.81 -22.80 13.77
C VAL A 98 -16.78 -23.30 14.78
N HIS A 99 -16.81 -24.61 15.07
CA HIS A 99 -15.90 -25.29 16.04
C HIS A 99 -15.80 -24.54 17.39
N GLN A 100 -16.92 -24.09 17.94
CA GLN A 100 -16.99 -23.36 19.22
C GLN A 100 -16.10 -22.09 19.21
N THR A 101 -16.01 -21.45 18.06
CA THR A 101 -15.26 -20.19 17.87
C THR A 101 -16.22 -19.02 17.85
N THR A 102 -15.94 -17.98 18.65
CA THR A 102 -16.64 -16.72 18.60
C THR A 102 -15.67 -15.66 18.08
N VAL A 103 -16.04 -14.96 17.01
CA VAL A 103 -15.28 -13.81 16.47
C VAL A 103 -16.10 -12.56 16.71
N THR A 104 -15.65 -11.74 17.64
CA THR A 104 -16.25 -10.43 17.96
C THR A 104 -15.42 -9.34 17.28
N VAL A 105 -16.07 -8.49 16.50
CA VAL A 105 -15.44 -7.35 15.84
C VAL A 105 -16.13 -6.09 16.29
N ASN A 106 -15.37 -5.15 16.84
CA ASN A 106 -15.87 -3.85 17.31
C ASN A 106 -15.24 -2.72 16.49
N HIS A 107 -16.09 -1.83 16.03
CA HIS A 107 -15.71 -0.60 15.36
C HIS A 107 -16.63 0.53 15.79
N PRO A 108 -16.16 1.43 16.64
CA PRO A 108 -14.82 1.53 17.27
C PRO A 108 -14.53 0.43 18.31
N PRO A 109 -13.25 0.24 18.74
CA PRO A 109 -12.88 -0.69 19.81
C PRO A 109 -13.63 -0.43 21.11
N SER A 110 -13.98 -1.51 21.81
CA SER A 110 -14.75 -1.45 23.06
C SER A 110 -13.91 -1.20 24.32
N ALA A 111 -12.61 -1.51 24.27
CA ALA A 111 -11.72 -1.42 25.42
C ALA A 111 -10.27 -1.11 25.01
N GLY A 112 -9.43 -0.78 26.00
CA GLY A 112 -8.01 -0.48 25.82
C GLY A 112 -7.72 0.97 25.44
N PRO A 113 -6.46 1.31 25.15
CA PRO A 113 -6.01 2.67 24.83
C PRO A 113 -6.71 3.30 23.62
N ASN A 114 -7.21 2.46 22.69
CA ASN A 114 -7.90 2.89 21.49
C ASN A 114 -9.43 2.77 21.58
N ALA A 115 -9.99 2.60 22.78
CA ALA A 115 -11.44 2.55 22.99
C ALA A 115 -12.14 3.80 22.45
N GLY A 116 -13.22 3.60 21.68
CA GLY A 116 -13.99 4.70 21.10
C GLY A 116 -13.35 5.40 19.90
N ASN A 117 -12.13 4.99 19.47
CA ASN A 117 -11.47 5.59 18.32
C ASN A 117 -12.12 5.10 17.01
N PRO A 118 -12.78 5.99 16.20
CA PRO A 118 -13.46 5.59 14.97
C PRO A 118 -12.53 5.17 13.83
N ARG A 119 -11.20 5.33 13.98
CA ARG A 119 -10.21 4.90 12.99
C ARG A 119 -9.64 3.52 13.30
N ALA A 120 -10.04 2.91 14.42
CA ALA A 120 -9.50 1.63 14.86
C ALA A 120 -10.57 0.53 14.80
N VAL A 121 -10.13 -0.69 14.51
CA VAL A 121 -10.97 -1.90 14.50
C VAL A 121 -10.36 -2.92 15.44
N GLU A 122 -11.17 -3.43 16.34
CA GLU A 122 -10.82 -4.48 17.29
C GLU A 122 -11.38 -5.82 16.82
N THR A 123 -10.55 -6.85 16.85
CA THR A 123 -10.99 -8.24 16.63
C THR A 123 -10.60 -9.09 17.82
N ILE A 124 -11.60 -9.78 18.40
CA ILE A 124 -11.43 -10.72 19.50
C ILE A 124 -11.84 -12.10 18.99
N ILE A 125 -10.95 -13.08 19.14
CA ILE A 125 -11.23 -14.48 18.81
C ILE A 125 -11.21 -15.28 20.10
N GLU A 126 -12.31 -15.97 20.36
CA GLU A 126 -12.46 -16.89 21.47
C GLU A 126 -12.79 -18.28 20.92
N ARG A 127 -12.04 -19.29 21.33
CA ARG A 127 -12.27 -20.69 20.95
C ARG A 127 -12.20 -21.59 22.16
N GLN A 128 -13.23 -22.41 22.34
CA GLN A 128 -13.22 -23.47 23.36
C GLN A 128 -12.51 -24.70 22.79
N VAL A 129 -11.54 -25.21 23.54
CA VAL A 129 -10.76 -26.40 23.17
C VAL A 129 -11.00 -27.47 24.23
N PRO A 130 -11.46 -28.68 23.83
CA PRO A 130 -11.64 -29.75 24.77
C PRO A 130 -10.30 -30.15 25.41
N LEU A 131 -10.33 -30.42 26.71
CA LEU A 131 -9.21 -31.01 27.41
C LEU A 131 -9.20 -32.51 27.14
N GLN A 132 -8.01 -33.09 26.93
CA GLN A 132 -7.84 -34.56 26.80
C GLN A 132 -7.29 -35.14 28.11
N LEU A 133 -6.01 -35.17 28.28
CA LEU A 133 -5.37 -35.66 29.49
C LEU A 133 -5.55 -34.75 30.70
N ALA A 134 -5.51 -33.42 30.45
CA ALA A 134 -5.74 -32.43 31.50
C ALA A 134 -7.18 -32.49 32.04
N ALA A 135 -8.14 -33.09 31.34
CA ALA A 135 -9.50 -33.29 31.82
C ALA A 135 -9.59 -34.21 33.07
N LEU A 136 -8.55 -35.02 33.32
CA LEU A 136 -8.46 -35.82 34.53
C LEU A 136 -8.23 -34.97 35.80
N PHE A 137 -7.73 -33.77 35.64
CA PHE A 137 -7.34 -32.88 36.74
C PHE A 137 -8.08 -31.51 36.71
N LEU A 138 -8.59 -31.10 35.57
CA LEU A 138 -9.24 -29.83 35.36
C LEU A 138 -10.65 -30.06 34.81
N GLY A 139 -11.63 -29.36 35.35
CA GLY A 139 -13.01 -29.43 34.88
C GLY A 139 -13.29 -28.47 33.73
N GLY A 140 -13.97 -28.93 32.68
CA GLY A 140 -14.44 -28.12 31.57
C GLY A 140 -13.42 -27.80 30.46
N PRO A 141 -13.85 -27.23 29.33
CA PRO A 141 -12.99 -26.91 28.21
C PRO A 141 -12.06 -25.71 28.54
N ALA A 142 -10.88 -25.68 27.93
CA ALA A 142 -10.01 -24.51 27.99
C ALA A 142 -10.45 -23.48 26.94
N THR A 143 -10.49 -22.20 27.33
CA THR A 143 -10.79 -21.09 26.40
C THR A 143 -9.49 -20.45 25.96
N ILE A 144 -9.27 -20.41 24.65
CA ILE A 144 -8.22 -19.60 24.02
C ILE A 144 -8.88 -18.29 23.64
N ARG A 145 -8.35 -17.18 24.16
CA ARG A 145 -8.78 -15.82 23.81
C ARG A 145 -7.59 -15.01 23.30
N THR A 146 -7.78 -14.38 22.15
CA THR A 146 -6.82 -13.46 21.55
C THR A 146 -7.52 -12.17 21.15
N ARG A 147 -6.79 -11.08 21.17
CA ARG A 147 -7.29 -9.75 20.84
C ARG A 147 -6.26 -9.03 20.00
N ALA A 148 -6.71 -8.31 19.00
CA ALA A 148 -5.90 -7.42 18.20
C ALA A 148 -6.68 -6.14 17.89
N VAL A 149 -5.98 -5.02 17.85
CA VAL A 149 -6.53 -3.74 17.39
C VAL A 149 -5.63 -3.21 16.29
N ALA A 150 -6.22 -2.91 15.15
CA ALA A 150 -5.53 -2.27 14.04
C ALA A 150 -6.14 -0.90 13.74
N MET A 151 -5.32 0.01 13.29
CA MET A 151 -5.74 1.37 12.95
C MET A 151 -5.06 1.84 11.66
N ALA A 152 -5.85 2.54 10.81
CA ALA A 152 -5.32 3.25 9.66
C ALA A 152 -4.77 4.61 10.12
N LEU A 153 -3.46 4.78 10.00
CA LEU A 153 -2.76 5.99 10.41
C LEU A 153 -2.19 6.72 9.18
N PRO A 154 -2.41 8.03 9.04
CA PRO A 154 -1.68 8.80 8.05
C PRO A 154 -0.18 8.82 8.41
N ILE A 155 0.68 8.71 7.41
CA ILE A 155 2.10 8.99 7.59
C ILE A 155 2.28 10.50 7.52
N THR A 156 2.54 11.14 8.64
CA THR A 156 2.82 12.58 8.69
C THR A 156 4.05 12.90 7.85
N GLY A 157 3.95 13.86 6.93
CA GLY A 157 5.02 14.26 6.02
C GLY A 157 5.22 13.34 4.80
N GLY A 158 4.37 12.33 4.62
CA GLY A 158 4.50 11.31 3.59
C GLY A 158 3.52 11.42 2.42
N ALA A 159 3.08 12.61 2.03
CA ALA A 159 2.23 12.79 0.85
C ALA A 159 2.84 12.09 -0.37
N ALA A 160 2.04 11.35 -1.15
CA ALA A 160 2.49 10.77 -2.40
C ALA A 160 2.57 11.86 -3.47
N CYS A 161 3.77 12.17 -3.93
CA CYS A 161 3.98 13.08 -5.05
C CYS A 161 4.13 12.35 -6.39
N ILE A 162 4.34 11.05 -6.34
CA ILE A 162 4.25 10.15 -7.49
C ILE A 162 3.31 9.01 -7.06
N LEU A 163 2.19 8.88 -7.75
CA LEU A 163 1.19 7.86 -7.47
C LEU A 163 0.80 7.12 -8.75
N ALA A 164 1.15 5.84 -8.82
CA ALA A 164 0.63 4.93 -9.83
C ALA A 164 -0.65 4.27 -9.31
N LEU A 165 -1.77 4.52 -10.00
CA LEU A 165 -3.10 4.06 -9.61
C LEU A 165 -3.33 2.57 -9.92
N GLY A 166 -2.59 2.04 -10.90
CA GLY A 166 -2.84 0.73 -11.48
C GLY A 166 -4.05 0.72 -12.40
N ALA A 167 -4.19 -0.33 -13.20
CA ALA A 167 -5.32 -0.47 -14.11
C ALA A 167 -6.65 -0.51 -13.36
N ALA A 168 -7.66 0.16 -13.90
CA ALA A 168 -9.02 0.11 -13.40
C ALA A 168 -9.52 -1.34 -13.34
N GLY A 169 -9.91 -1.80 -12.15
CA GLY A 169 -10.36 -3.18 -11.93
C GLY A 169 -9.34 -4.10 -11.27
N GLY A 170 -8.14 -3.60 -10.92
CA GLY A 170 -7.13 -4.37 -10.17
C GLY A 170 -6.48 -5.48 -10.99
N GLN A 171 -6.60 -5.46 -12.31
CA GLN A 171 -5.82 -6.34 -13.18
C GLN A 171 -4.39 -5.80 -13.25
N LEU A 172 -3.44 -6.60 -12.81
CA LEU A 172 -2.01 -6.30 -12.99
C LEU A 172 -1.69 -6.40 -14.48
N THR A 173 -1.72 -5.29 -15.19
CA THR A 173 -1.34 -5.24 -16.62
C THR A 173 0.18 -5.29 -16.78
N GLN A 174 0.90 -4.84 -15.75
CA GLN A 174 2.35 -4.91 -15.65
C GLN A 174 2.77 -5.44 -14.26
N GLU A 175 3.95 -6.01 -14.20
CA GLU A 175 4.53 -6.48 -12.93
C GLU A 175 4.77 -5.30 -11.96
N TYR A 176 5.03 -4.12 -12.51
CA TYR A 176 5.33 -2.88 -11.77
C TYR A 176 4.67 -1.69 -12.49
N ASP A 177 3.77 -0.97 -11.81
CA ASP A 177 3.16 0.25 -12.37
C ASP A 177 3.95 1.52 -12.00
N LEU A 178 4.96 1.42 -11.15
CA LEU A 178 5.91 2.50 -10.91
C LEU A 178 7.34 1.99 -11.03
N GLU A 179 8.03 2.48 -12.06
CA GLU A 179 9.43 2.13 -12.27
C GLU A 179 10.33 3.36 -12.32
N ALA A 180 11.48 3.28 -11.65
CA ALA A 180 12.60 4.18 -11.85
C ALA A 180 13.76 3.36 -12.42
N GLY A 181 14.07 3.56 -13.72
CA GLY A 181 15.03 2.77 -14.47
C GLY A 181 16.12 3.59 -15.14
N GLY A 182 17.06 2.89 -15.79
CA GLY A 182 18.18 3.53 -16.46
C GLY A 182 19.07 4.34 -15.53
N ASN A 183 19.30 5.63 -15.84
CA ASN A 183 20.05 6.59 -15.02
C ASN A 183 19.14 7.67 -14.41
N ALA A 184 17.87 7.37 -14.20
CA ALA A 184 16.93 8.32 -13.63
C ALA A 184 17.32 8.69 -12.19
N ALA A 185 17.29 9.98 -11.88
CA ALA A 185 17.47 10.50 -10.53
C ALA A 185 16.17 11.16 -10.04
N VAL A 186 15.53 10.58 -9.06
CA VAL A 186 14.31 11.08 -8.43
C VAL A 186 14.68 11.73 -7.10
N ASN A 187 14.51 13.04 -7.00
CA ASN A 187 14.78 13.79 -5.77
C ASN A 187 13.46 14.35 -5.21
N ALA A 188 12.86 13.64 -4.31
CA ALA A 188 11.55 13.92 -3.69
C ALA A 188 11.61 13.82 -2.15
N PRO A 189 12.54 14.56 -1.47
CA PRO A 189 12.82 14.33 -0.05
C PRO A 189 11.65 14.64 0.88
N GLY A 190 10.72 15.49 0.46
CA GLY A 190 9.54 15.90 1.24
C GLY A 190 8.29 15.09 0.94
N CYS A 191 8.34 14.07 0.06
CA CYS A 191 7.19 13.29 -0.32
C CYS A 191 7.56 11.86 -0.70
N SER A 192 6.54 11.06 -0.93
CA SER A 192 6.66 9.61 -1.14
C SER A 192 6.34 9.20 -2.57
N LEU A 193 6.89 8.06 -2.96
CA LEU A 193 6.49 7.33 -4.16
C LEU A 193 5.50 6.24 -3.75
N ALA A 194 4.37 6.15 -4.43
CA ALA A 194 3.33 5.18 -4.12
C ALA A 194 2.82 4.47 -5.36
N SER A 195 2.44 3.19 -5.20
CA SER A 195 1.83 2.40 -6.27
C SER A 195 0.74 1.48 -5.70
N ASN A 196 -0.38 1.42 -6.40
CA ASN A 196 -1.44 0.44 -6.10
C ASN A 196 -1.12 -0.97 -6.60
N THR A 197 0.03 -1.16 -7.23
CA THR A 197 0.60 -2.47 -7.58
C THR A 197 1.98 -2.61 -6.94
N SER A 198 3.05 -2.67 -7.72
CA SER A 198 4.42 -2.79 -7.23
C SER A 198 5.30 -1.64 -7.69
N ILE A 199 6.41 -1.45 -7.01
CA ILE A 199 7.43 -0.43 -7.35
C ILE A 199 8.75 -1.13 -7.66
N ARG A 200 9.42 -0.71 -8.71
CA ARG A 200 10.77 -1.19 -9.08
C ARG A 200 11.76 -0.04 -9.21
N GLN A 201 12.90 -0.18 -8.55
CA GLN A 201 14.10 0.59 -8.84
C GLN A 201 15.08 -0.32 -9.56
N SER A 202 15.53 0.08 -10.75
CA SER A 202 16.41 -0.73 -11.59
C SER A 202 17.57 0.09 -12.19
N GLY A 203 18.55 -0.59 -12.76
CA GLY A 203 19.71 0.05 -13.39
C GLY A 203 20.54 0.88 -12.43
N SER A 204 21.02 2.01 -12.89
CA SER A 204 21.79 3.00 -12.10
C SER A 204 20.91 4.12 -11.54
N SER A 205 19.58 3.95 -11.59
CA SER A 205 18.66 4.98 -11.10
C SER A 205 18.84 5.23 -9.60
N SER A 206 18.64 6.48 -9.20
CA SER A 206 18.73 6.90 -7.80
C SER A 206 17.41 7.51 -7.31
N ILE A 207 17.04 7.19 -6.08
CA ILE A 207 15.81 7.68 -5.46
C ILE A 207 16.14 8.31 -4.11
N ARG A 208 15.70 9.54 -3.91
CA ARG A 208 15.65 10.22 -2.61
C ARG A 208 14.19 10.57 -2.34
N ALA A 209 13.58 9.99 -1.32
CA ALA A 209 12.18 10.19 -1.01
C ALA A 209 11.91 10.07 0.49
N PHE A 210 10.70 10.44 0.91
CA PHE A 210 10.26 10.20 2.28
C PHE A 210 10.11 8.69 2.52
N THR A 211 9.35 8.00 1.69
CA THR A 211 9.26 6.52 1.65
C THR A 211 8.82 6.05 0.27
N MET A 212 8.87 4.72 0.05
CA MET A 212 8.25 4.04 -1.08
C MET A 212 7.18 3.09 -0.53
N SER A 213 5.94 3.22 -0.99
CA SER A 213 4.79 2.45 -0.51
C SER A 213 4.07 1.75 -1.66
N ALA A 214 3.82 0.45 -1.54
CA ALA A 214 3.16 -0.35 -2.57
C ALA A 214 2.14 -1.31 -1.98
N VAL A 215 1.06 -1.56 -2.73
CA VAL A 215 0.10 -2.64 -2.42
C VAL A 215 0.76 -4.00 -2.60
N GLY A 216 1.57 -4.15 -3.64
CA GLY A 216 2.43 -5.31 -3.88
C GLY A 216 3.80 -5.13 -3.23
N THR A 217 4.84 -5.41 -4.00
CA THR A 217 6.23 -5.38 -3.54
C THR A 217 6.95 -4.10 -3.93
N VAL A 218 7.94 -3.71 -3.13
CA VAL A 218 8.93 -2.71 -3.49
C VAL A 218 10.26 -3.42 -3.72
N THR A 219 10.70 -3.44 -4.98
CA THR A 219 11.95 -4.09 -5.39
C THR A 219 13.03 -3.05 -5.65
N ILE A 220 14.14 -3.16 -4.94
CA ILE A 220 15.29 -2.26 -5.05
C ILE A 220 16.48 -3.09 -5.54
N SER A 221 16.94 -2.85 -6.77
CA SER A 221 18.10 -3.55 -7.34
C SER A 221 19.42 -3.02 -6.80
N ASN A 222 19.50 -1.70 -6.53
CA ASN A 222 20.70 -1.05 -6.02
C ASN A 222 20.40 -0.26 -4.72
N PRO A 223 20.49 -0.89 -3.54
CA PRO A 223 20.17 -0.21 -2.28
C PRO A 223 21.01 1.03 -1.99
N ASN A 224 22.25 1.09 -2.47
CA ASN A 224 23.13 2.26 -2.27
C ASN A 224 22.64 3.51 -3.03
N ASN A 225 21.80 3.34 -4.04
CA ASN A 225 21.23 4.44 -4.80
C ASN A 225 19.88 4.93 -4.25
N VAL A 226 19.39 4.31 -3.16
CA VAL A 226 18.09 4.64 -2.57
C VAL A 226 18.26 5.20 -1.17
N VAL A 227 17.85 6.44 -0.97
CA VAL A 227 17.91 7.15 0.32
C VAL A 227 16.49 7.52 0.73
N LEU A 228 15.98 6.87 1.76
CA LEU A 228 14.64 7.10 2.28
C LEU A 228 14.69 7.59 3.74
N GLN A 229 13.77 8.49 4.10
CA GLN A 229 13.62 8.95 5.50
C GLN A 229 12.88 7.92 6.34
N ARG A 230 12.04 7.09 5.72
CA ARG A 230 11.31 5.96 6.33
C ARG A 230 11.56 4.71 5.51
N PRO A 231 11.60 3.53 6.14
CA PRO A 231 11.71 2.26 5.41
C PRO A 231 10.64 2.09 4.33
N VAL A 232 10.92 1.25 3.34
CA VAL A 232 9.94 0.83 2.35
C VAL A 232 8.72 0.15 3.02
N ALA A 233 7.54 0.36 2.46
CA ALA A 233 6.29 -0.20 2.94
C ALA A 233 5.63 -1.02 1.82
N SER A 234 5.86 -2.33 1.80
CA SER A 234 5.18 -3.29 0.92
C SER A 234 3.87 -3.78 1.55
N PHE A 235 2.96 -4.29 0.71
CA PHE A 235 1.67 -4.86 1.14
C PHE A 235 0.79 -3.87 1.89
N GLN A 236 0.80 -2.61 1.44
CA GLN A 236 -0.01 -1.55 2.02
C GLN A 236 -1.40 -1.49 1.38
N PRO A 237 -2.38 -0.88 2.06
CA PRO A 237 -3.68 -0.62 1.45
C PRO A 237 -3.54 0.22 0.18
N PRO A 238 -4.39 0.00 -0.85
CA PRO A 238 -4.40 0.84 -2.03
C PRO A 238 -4.79 2.28 -1.66
N ILE A 239 -4.23 3.23 -2.41
CA ILE A 239 -4.57 4.65 -2.30
C ILE A 239 -5.71 4.89 -3.29
N ALA A 240 -6.85 5.37 -2.79
CA ALA A 240 -7.95 5.77 -3.67
C ALA A 240 -7.51 6.96 -4.55
N ASP A 241 -8.02 6.98 -5.78
CA ASP A 241 -7.83 8.14 -6.66
C ASP A 241 -8.45 9.39 -6.02
N PRO A 242 -7.66 10.39 -5.64
CA PRO A 242 -8.16 11.56 -4.93
C PRO A 242 -9.05 12.47 -5.80
N PHE A 243 -8.89 12.41 -7.13
CA PHE A 243 -9.62 13.24 -8.07
C PHE A 243 -10.75 12.51 -8.79
N ALA A 244 -11.02 11.26 -8.44
CA ALA A 244 -12.12 10.51 -8.99
C ALA A 244 -13.45 11.27 -8.80
N PRO A 245 -14.34 11.26 -9.78
CA PRO A 245 -15.64 11.93 -9.67
C PRO A 245 -16.42 11.45 -8.44
N GLY A 246 -17.00 12.40 -7.69
CA GLY A 246 -17.78 12.10 -6.49
C GLY A 246 -16.99 11.93 -5.20
N VAL A 247 -15.66 12.02 -5.23
CA VAL A 247 -14.84 12.06 -4.00
C VAL A 247 -15.12 13.38 -3.27
N PRO A 248 -15.55 13.35 -1.99
CA PRO A 248 -15.86 14.57 -1.25
C PRO A 248 -14.65 15.48 -1.09
N GLY A 249 -14.82 16.75 -1.42
CA GLY A 249 -13.81 17.82 -1.25
C GLY A 249 -12.76 17.90 -2.35
N THR A 250 -12.45 16.83 -3.06
CA THR A 250 -11.33 16.77 -4.01
C THR A 250 -11.70 16.25 -5.38
N GLY A 251 -12.76 15.44 -5.47
CA GLY A 251 -13.22 14.87 -6.73
C GLY A 251 -13.53 15.94 -7.78
N ILE A 252 -13.04 15.71 -8.98
CA ILE A 252 -13.25 16.62 -10.11
C ILE A 252 -14.44 16.13 -10.93
N PRO A 253 -15.42 17.00 -11.24
CA PRO A 253 -16.52 16.64 -12.13
C PRO A 253 -15.98 16.21 -13.50
N LEU A 254 -16.60 15.18 -14.08
CA LEU A 254 -16.26 14.73 -15.43
C LEU A 254 -16.41 15.87 -16.44
N PRO A 255 -15.42 16.14 -17.28
CA PRO A 255 -15.52 17.16 -18.30
C PRO A 255 -16.56 16.76 -19.37
N ALA A 256 -17.21 17.74 -19.97
CA ALA A 256 -18.07 17.48 -21.12
C ALA A 256 -17.22 16.94 -22.28
N GLN A 257 -17.53 15.72 -22.74
CA GLN A 257 -16.79 15.06 -23.83
C GLN A 257 -16.92 15.81 -25.16
N ASN A 258 -18.07 16.41 -25.41
CA ASN A 258 -18.36 17.16 -26.63
C ASN A 258 -18.86 18.56 -26.30
N GLY A 259 -18.59 19.51 -27.20
CA GLY A 259 -19.03 20.88 -27.06
C GLY A 259 -18.64 21.72 -28.27
N THR A 260 -19.13 22.94 -28.30
CA THR A 260 -18.79 23.90 -29.38
C THR A 260 -17.30 24.24 -29.35
N CYS A 261 -16.63 24.03 -30.46
CA CYS A 261 -15.19 24.31 -30.60
C CYS A 261 -14.97 25.80 -30.82
N ASN A 262 -14.15 26.41 -30.00
CA ASN A 262 -13.61 27.75 -30.25
C ASN A 262 -12.58 27.72 -31.38
N HIS A 263 -11.79 26.65 -31.43
CA HIS A 263 -10.77 26.43 -32.46
C HIS A 263 -10.75 24.96 -32.87
N THR A 264 -10.40 24.70 -34.13
CA THR A 264 -10.23 23.34 -34.68
C THR A 264 -8.84 23.22 -35.29
N ASN A 265 -8.11 22.14 -34.88
CA ASN A 265 -6.73 21.87 -35.31
C ASN A 265 -5.83 23.10 -35.14
N TYR A 266 -5.84 23.71 -33.96
CA TYR A 266 -5.12 24.96 -33.69
C TYR A 266 -3.62 24.80 -33.83
N ARG A 267 -2.99 25.74 -34.58
CA ARG A 267 -1.55 25.68 -34.85
C ARG A 267 -0.87 27.05 -34.72
N VAL A 268 0.29 27.07 -34.10
CA VAL A 268 1.23 28.18 -34.10
C VAL A 268 2.52 27.67 -34.72
N ASN A 269 2.83 28.15 -35.94
CA ASN A 269 4.03 27.71 -36.69
C ASN A 269 5.31 28.34 -36.15
N THR A 270 6.45 27.77 -36.53
CA THR A 270 7.79 28.32 -36.24
C THR A 270 7.86 29.79 -36.64
N ASN A 271 8.48 30.61 -35.79
CA ASN A 271 8.61 32.07 -35.95
C ASN A 271 7.30 32.87 -35.90
N GLN A 272 6.19 32.22 -35.55
CA GLN A 272 4.92 32.93 -35.27
C GLN A 272 4.78 33.17 -33.77
N SER A 273 4.12 34.27 -33.41
CA SER A 273 3.72 34.59 -32.05
C SER A 273 2.18 34.64 -31.97
N ALA A 274 1.60 34.07 -30.94
CA ALA A 274 0.18 34.09 -30.73
C ALA A 274 -0.18 34.21 -29.23
N THR A 275 -1.31 34.85 -28.96
CA THR A 275 -1.94 34.81 -27.66
C THR A 275 -3.04 33.77 -27.69
N MET A 276 -2.99 32.79 -26.78
CA MET A 276 -4.02 31.79 -26.61
C MET A 276 -4.91 32.13 -25.43
N THR A 277 -6.21 32.01 -25.63
CA THR A 277 -7.22 32.24 -24.61
C THR A 277 -7.86 30.91 -24.19
N ALA A 278 -8.34 30.85 -22.95
CA ALA A 278 -9.11 29.70 -22.46
C ALA A 278 -10.29 29.38 -23.37
N GLY A 279 -10.59 28.09 -23.55
CA GLY A 279 -11.66 27.65 -24.44
C GLY A 279 -11.49 26.21 -24.90
N ARG A 280 -12.33 25.77 -25.85
CA ARG A 280 -12.33 24.40 -26.38
C ARG A 280 -11.63 24.33 -27.74
N TYR A 281 -10.64 23.47 -27.82
CA TYR A 281 -9.78 23.21 -28.98
C TYR A 281 -10.04 21.78 -29.47
N CYS A 282 -10.70 21.65 -30.60
CA CYS A 282 -11.06 20.34 -31.17
C CYS A 282 -9.99 19.87 -32.17
N GLY A 283 -9.68 18.56 -32.13
CA GLY A 283 -8.69 17.96 -33.04
C GLY A 283 -7.24 18.19 -32.63
N GLY A 284 -7.02 18.85 -31.47
CA GLY A 284 -5.69 19.06 -30.92
C GLY A 284 -5.08 20.45 -31.13
N ILE A 285 -3.91 20.63 -30.52
CA ILE A 285 -3.11 21.87 -30.50
C ILE A 285 -1.71 21.54 -30.92
N THR A 286 -1.12 22.28 -31.87
CA THR A 286 0.29 22.14 -32.29
C THR A 286 1.03 23.46 -32.12
N LEU A 287 2.02 23.51 -31.24
CA LEU A 287 2.80 24.71 -30.93
C LEU A 287 4.25 24.53 -31.35
N LYS A 288 4.68 25.38 -32.29
CA LYS A 288 6.08 25.46 -32.81
C LYS A 288 6.72 26.83 -32.61
N GLY A 289 5.92 27.85 -32.34
CA GLY A 289 6.34 29.23 -32.16
C GLY A 289 6.21 29.72 -30.73
N THR A 290 6.13 31.05 -30.56
CA THR A 290 5.97 31.69 -29.27
C THR A 290 4.50 31.84 -28.89
N VAL A 291 4.09 31.37 -27.75
CA VAL A 291 2.71 31.39 -27.27
C VAL A 291 2.63 32.03 -25.89
N THR A 292 1.88 33.11 -25.81
CA THR A 292 1.48 33.74 -24.56
C THR A 292 0.09 33.25 -24.20
N MET A 293 -0.03 32.57 -23.06
CA MET A 293 -1.32 32.06 -22.59
C MET A 293 -1.97 33.02 -21.61
N THR A 294 -3.29 33.03 -21.59
CA THR A 294 -4.07 33.67 -20.52
C THR A 294 -4.48 32.62 -19.47
N PRO A 295 -4.66 33.01 -18.20
CA PRO A 295 -5.20 32.09 -17.19
C PRO A 295 -6.53 31.47 -17.63
N GLY A 296 -6.75 30.20 -17.34
CA GLY A 296 -8.01 29.51 -17.58
C GLY A 296 -7.89 28.07 -18.03
N VAL A 297 -9.03 27.47 -18.39
CA VAL A 297 -9.13 26.07 -18.79
C VAL A 297 -9.10 25.93 -20.31
N TYR A 298 -8.18 25.12 -20.80
CA TYR A 298 -7.98 24.79 -22.21
C TYR A 298 -8.43 23.36 -22.45
N VAL A 299 -9.65 23.20 -22.95
CA VAL A 299 -10.24 21.86 -23.21
C VAL A 299 -9.78 21.37 -24.58
N ILE A 300 -8.99 20.30 -24.60
CA ILE A 300 -8.53 19.65 -25.82
C ILE A 300 -9.43 18.45 -26.10
N GLN A 301 -10.30 18.59 -27.09
CA GLN A 301 -11.27 17.57 -27.47
C GLN A 301 -10.75 16.72 -28.62
N ASN A 302 -10.65 15.39 -28.43
CA ASN A 302 -10.27 14.41 -29.45
C ASN A 302 -8.92 14.76 -30.12
N GLY A 303 -7.88 15.02 -29.34
CA GLY A 303 -6.57 15.38 -29.86
C GLY A 303 -5.50 15.54 -28.82
N ASN A 304 -4.28 15.86 -29.27
CA ASN A 304 -3.10 16.01 -28.45
C ASN A 304 -2.70 17.48 -28.28
N LEU A 305 -1.84 17.74 -27.30
CA LEU A 305 -1.03 18.94 -27.18
C LEU A 305 0.39 18.63 -27.67
N ASP A 306 0.67 18.95 -28.92
CA ASP A 306 1.98 18.75 -29.53
C ASP A 306 2.84 20.02 -29.38
N VAL A 307 3.91 19.94 -28.61
CA VAL A 307 4.85 21.03 -28.37
C VAL A 307 6.22 20.69 -28.95
N SER A 308 6.62 21.44 -29.98
CA SER A 308 7.89 21.21 -30.68
C SER A 308 9.08 21.82 -29.93
N ALA A 309 10.30 21.39 -30.31
CA ALA A 309 11.57 21.80 -29.69
C ALA A 309 11.83 23.32 -29.61
N GLN A 310 11.25 24.08 -30.53
CA GLN A 310 11.46 25.52 -30.62
C GLN A 310 10.32 26.35 -30.04
N ALA A 311 9.31 25.68 -29.49
CA ALA A 311 8.17 26.35 -28.91
C ALA A 311 8.56 27.07 -27.60
N LYS A 312 8.03 28.28 -27.44
CA LYS A 312 8.15 29.09 -26.22
C LYS A 312 6.75 29.36 -25.70
N ILE A 313 6.43 28.83 -24.53
CA ILE A 313 5.10 28.93 -23.95
C ILE A 313 5.19 29.53 -22.56
N CYS A 314 4.50 30.63 -22.34
CA CYS A 314 4.47 31.29 -21.03
C CYS A 314 3.08 31.85 -20.71
N CYS A 315 2.85 32.09 -19.43
CA CYS A 315 1.66 32.79 -18.95
C CYS A 315 2.04 33.89 -17.96
N PRO A 316 2.44 35.11 -18.45
CA PRO A 316 2.89 36.20 -17.58
C PRO A 316 1.84 36.70 -16.60
N SER A 317 0.54 36.53 -16.90
CA SER A 317 -0.58 36.91 -16.06
C SER A 317 -1.06 35.80 -15.13
N CYS A 318 -0.42 34.61 -15.16
CA CYS A 318 -0.74 33.53 -14.27
C CYS A 318 -0.17 33.78 -12.86
N SER A 319 -0.91 33.30 -11.88
CA SER A 319 -0.54 33.34 -10.47
C SER A 319 -1.05 32.09 -9.76
N PRO A 320 -0.57 31.76 -8.56
CA PRO A 320 -1.13 30.69 -7.76
C PRO A 320 -2.65 30.81 -7.62
N GLY A 321 -3.39 29.72 -7.96
CA GLY A 321 -4.85 29.69 -7.96
C GLY A 321 -5.53 30.31 -9.20
N ASN A 322 -4.79 30.99 -10.07
CA ASN A 322 -5.27 31.54 -11.34
C ASN A 322 -4.26 31.24 -12.46
N GLY A 323 -4.06 29.98 -12.73
CA GLY A 323 -3.11 29.46 -13.71
C GLY A 323 -3.78 28.92 -14.98
N VAL A 324 -3.08 28.00 -15.62
CA VAL A 324 -3.52 27.30 -16.84
C VAL A 324 -3.82 25.84 -16.48
N THR A 325 -4.93 25.29 -17.00
CA THR A 325 -5.18 23.85 -16.97
C THR A 325 -5.51 23.35 -18.39
N PHE A 326 -4.76 22.36 -18.85
CA PHE A 326 -5.08 21.61 -20.05
C PHE A 326 -5.95 20.39 -19.67
N VAL A 327 -7.16 20.30 -20.26
CA VAL A 327 -8.09 19.20 -20.01
C VAL A 327 -8.23 18.39 -21.29
N PHE A 328 -7.73 17.16 -21.28
CA PHE A 328 -7.87 16.23 -22.42
C PHE A 328 -9.15 15.43 -22.24
N THR A 329 -10.07 15.55 -23.20
CA THR A 329 -11.38 14.87 -23.17
C THR A 329 -11.85 14.53 -24.57
N GLY A 330 -12.98 13.85 -24.68
CA GLY A 330 -13.59 13.48 -25.95
C GLY A 330 -14.14 12.04 -25.93
N ASN A 331 -14.21 11.42 -27.11
CA ASN A 331 -14.55 10.00 -27.18
C ASN A 331 -13.43 9.16 -26.58
N PRO A 332 -13.71 8.12 -25.79
CA PRO A 332 -12.68 7.38 -25.04
C PRO A 332 -11.43 6.98 -25.83
N GLY A 333 -11.59 6.48 -27.07
CA GLY A 333 -10.48 6.06 -27.93
C GLY A 333 -9.73 7.20 -28.63
N THR A 334 -10.16 8.47 -28.48
CA THR A 334 -9.57 9.65 -29.13
C THR A 334 -9.13 10.73 -28.14
N VAL A 335 -9.29 10.48 -26.84
CA VAL A 335 -8.71 11.34 -25.80
C VAL A 335 -7.20 11.26 -25.92
N GLY A 336 -6.57 12.40 -26.19
CA GLY A 336 -5.12 12.46 -26.30
C GLY A 336 -4.41 12.82 -25.00
N GLY A 337 -3.18 13.26 -25.15
CA GLY A 337 -2.33 13.72 -24.06
C GLY A 337 -1.28 14.73 -24.57
N PRO A 338 -0.42 15.22 -23.68
CA PRO A 338 0.71 16.06 -24.06
C PRO A 338 1.79 15.24 -24.77
N ARG A 339 2.39 15.83 -25.79
CA ARG A 339 3.57 15.38 -26.51
C ARG A 339 4.58 16.52 -26.51
N ILE A 340 5.44 16.56 -25.53
CA ILE A 340 6.35 17.70 -25.29
C ILE A 340 7.76 17.30 -25.67
N ASN A 341 8.40 18.11 -26.52
CA ASN A 341 9.80 17.96 -26.85
C ASN A 341 10.67 18.62 -25.77
N GLY A 342 11.72 17.94 -25.34
CA GLY A 342 12.60 18.41 -24.26
C GLY A 342 13.38 19.71 -24.49
N SER A 343 13.44 20.17 -25.73
CA SER A 343 14.07 21.47 -26.06
C SER A 343 13.08 22.66 -26.10
N ALA A 344 11.80 22.43 -25.76
CA ALA A 344 10.83 23.50 -25.62
C ALA A 344 11.13 24.37 -24.38
N GLU A 345 10.78 25.64 -24.45
CA GLU A 345 10.77 26.54 -23.31
C GLU A 345 9.34 26.72 -22.81
N ILE A 346 9.06 26.24 -21.59
CA ILE A 346 7.71 26.27 -21.01
C ILE A 346 7.79 26.83 -19.59
N ASP A 347 7.01 27.88 -19.33
CA ASP A 347 6.84 28.44 -17.98
C ASP A 347 5.36 28.61 -17.67
N LEU A 348 4.80 27.61 -16.92
CA LEU A 348 3.39 27.54 -16.63
C LEU A 348 3.12 27.15 -15.18
N ILE A 349 2.07 27.76 -14.63
CA ILE A 349 1.50 27.44 -13.32
C ILE A 349 0.14 26.82 -13.54
N GLY A 350 -0.10 25.64 -12.94
CA GLY A 350 -1.37 24.92 -12.98
C GLY A 350 -2.44 25.53 -12.08
N GLY A 351 -3.68 25.21 -12.40
CA GLY A 351 -4.83 25.47 -11.54
C GLY A 351 -5.75 26.56 -12.04
N ALA A 352 -6.79 26.14 -12.73
CA ALA A 352 -7.88 27.03 -13.17
C ALA A 352 -9.23 26.42 -12.82
N GLY A 353 -10.15 27.24 -12.31
CA GLY A 353 -11.52 26.83 -12.00
C GLY A 353 -11.61 25.65 -11.06
N VAL A 354 -12.35 24.60 -11.44
CA VAL A 354 -12.50 23.37 -10.64
C VAL A 354 -11.25 22.51 -10.62
N TYR A 355 -10.28 22.75 -11.50
CA TYR A 355 -9.01 22.00 -11.62
C TYR A 355 -7.90 22.64 -10.79
N ARG A 356 -8.20 23.05 -9.56
CA ARG A 356 -7.26 23.72 -8.65
C ARG A 356 -5.94 22.95 -8.58
N GLY A 357 -4.83 23.65 -8.80
CA GLY A 357 -3.47 23.10 -8.71
C GLY A 357 -3.09 22.10 -9.82
N ILE A 358 -4.00 21.77 -10.74
CA ILE A 358 -3.74 20.80 -11.82
C ILE A 358 -3.33 21.56 -13.08
N LEU A 359 -2.17 21.24 -13.63
CA LEU A 359 -1.70 21.76 -14.91
C LEU A 359 -2.23 20.96 -16.10
N MET A 360 -2.22 19.62 -15.97
CA MET A 360 -2.69 18.71 -17.01
C MET A 360 -3.63 17.69 -16.41
N TYR A 361 -4.84 17.57 -16.97
CA TYR A 361 -5.89 16.68 -16.54
C TYR A 361 -6.37 15.83 -17.71
N GLN A 362 -6.32 14.51 -17.61
CA GLN A 362 -6.94 13.59 -18.56
C GLN A 362 -8.28 13.11 -18.01
N ASP A 363 -9.29 13.09 -18.88
CA ASP A 363 -10.60 12.52 -18.58
C ASP A 363 -10.46 11.05 -18.16
N PRO A 364 -10.91 10.65 -16.97
CA PRO A 364 -10.83 9.26 -16.51
C PRO A 364 -11.54 8.23 -17.41
N ARG A 365 -12.40 8.69 -18.33
CA ARG A 365 -13.08 7.85 -19.33
C ARG A 365 -12.23 7.61 -20.58
N ALA A 366 -11.00 8.13 -20.65
CA ALA A 366 -10.07 7.78 -21.72
C ALA A 366 -9.86 6.27 -21.79
N ALA A 367 -9.60 5.73 -22.97
CA ALA A 367 -9.24 4.32 -23.10
C ALA A 367 -7.93 4.06 -22.36
N ALA A 368 -7.86 2.95 -21.64
CA ALA A 368 -6.63 2.52 -20.96
C ALA A 368 -5.49 2.28 -21.96
N GLY A 369 -4.23 2.47 -21.52
CA GLY A 369 -3.04 2.23 -22.34
C GLY A 369 -2.75 3.36 -23.35
N ASN A 370 -3.25 4.57 -23.14
CA ASN A 370 -2.81 5.74 -23.87
C ASN A 370 -1.44 6.17 -23.36
N ASP A 371 -0.40 5.99 -24.17
CA ASP A 371 0.95 6.40 -23.82
C ASP A 371 1.08 7.93 -23.79
N VAL A 372 1.43 8.48 -22.65
CA VAL A 372 1.79 9.88 -22.48
C VAL A 372 3.27 10.00 -22.23
N THR A 373 4.00 10.69 -23.10
CA THR A 373 5.43 10.91 -22.94
C THR A 373 5.75 12.37 -22.68
N LEU A 374 6.36 12.65 -21.53
CA LEU A 374 6.89 13.94 -21.15
C LEU A 374 8.40 13.94 -21.31
N ASN A 375 8.92 14.61 -22.35
CA ASN A 375 10.35 14.77 -22.53
C ASN A 375 10.80 16.10 -21.92
N GLY A 376 11.57 16.01 -20.84
CA GLY A 376 12.04 17.18 -20.11
C GLY A 376 13.33 17.78 -20.66
N GLY A 377 13.48 19.09 -20.46
CA GLY A 377 14.68 19.85 -20.77
C GLY A 377 14.88 21.03 -19.83
N ALA A 378 16.02 21.71 -19.93
CA ALA A 378 16.40 22.82 -19.04
C ALA A 378 15.45 24.03 -19.14
N GLY A 379 14.77 24.20 -20.27
CA GLY A 379 13.84 25.33 -20.51
C GLY A 379 12.41 25.05 -20.01
N ILE A 380 12.12 23.89 -19.39
CA ILE A 380 10.78 23.56 -18.94
C ILE A 380 10.67 23.82 -17.44
N THR A 381 9.88 24.82 -17.07
CA THR A 381 9.49 25.13 -15.69
C THR A 381 7.98 25.00 -15.57
N THR A 382 7.52 24.06 -14.75
CA THR A 382 6.09 23.85 -14.54
C THR A 382 5.78 23.69 -13.05
N GLN A 383 4.65 24.25 -12.64
CA GLN A 383 4.13 24.09 -11.29
C GLN A 383 2.71 23.53 -11.38
N GLY A 384 2.44 22.51 -10.62
CA GLY A 384 1.12 21.86 -10.55
C GLY A 384 1.17 20.36 -10.70
N LEU A 385 0.00 19.76 -10.63
CA LEU A 385 -0.22 18.31 -10.72
C LEU A 385 -0.46 17.87 -12.18
N PHE A 386 0.07 16.71 -12.51
CA PHE A 386 -0.16 16.00 -13.77
C PHE A 386 -1.02 14.77 -13.47
N TYR A 387 -2.25 14.74 -13.97
CA TYR A 387 -3.24 13.71 -13.69
C TYR A 387 -3.65 12.99 -14.97
N PHE A 388 -3.26 11.71 -15.08
CA PHE A 388 -3.47 10.82 -16.23
C PHE A 388 -3.96 9.44 -15.79
N PRO A 389 -5.17 9.32 -15.22
CA PRO A 389 -5.62 8.11 -14.50
C PRO A 389 -5.80 6.88 -15.38
N SER A 390 -5.81 7.03 -16.71
CA SER A 390 -5.97 5.95 -17.68
C SER A 390 -4.80 5.90 -18.69
N ALA A 391 -3.63 6.45 -18.35
CA ALA A 391 -2.48 6.50 -19.23
C ALA A 391 -1.21 5.96 -18.59
N ASP A 392 -0.38 5.34 -19.42
CA ASP A 392 1.01 5.01 -19.11
C ASP A 392 1.87 6.25 -19.27
N LEU A 393 2.30 6.83 -18.15
CA LEU A 393 3.07 8.07 -18.12
C LEU A 393 4.56 7.78 -18.13
N LYS A 394 5.23 8.12 -19.22
CA LYS A 394 6.67 8.03 -19.35
C LYS A 394 7.32 9.40 -19.22
N ILE A 395 8.22 9.55 -18.26
CA ILE A 395 8.96 10.80 -18.03
C ILE A 395 10.42 10.59 -18.40
N ASN A 396 10.86 11.31 -19.44
CA ASN A 396 12.24 11.30 -19.91
C ASN A 396 12.87 12.67 -19.69
N GLY A 397 14.13 12.74 -19.30
CA GLY A 397 14.83 14.00 -19.10
C GLY A 397 14.35 14.80 -17.88
N ASN A 398 14.80 16.02 -17.73
CA ASN A 398 14.49 16.89 -16.60
C ASN A 398 13.17 17.65 -16.84
N PHE A 399 12.04 16.97 -16.66
CA PHE A 399 10.73 17.59 -16.88
C PHE A 399 10.31 18.46 -15.69
N GLY A 400 10.04 19.74 -15.96
CA GLY A 400 9.45 20.68 -15.00
C GLY A 400 10.42 21.54 -14.18
N GLY A 401 11.71 21.51 -14.49
CA GLY A 401 12.71 22.41 -13.90
C GLY A 401 13.04 22.14 -12.42
N VAL A 402 14.06 22.86 -11.92
CA VAL A 402 14.54 22.72 -10.52
C VAL A 402 13.84 23.68 -9.54
N ASN A 403 13.15 24.69 -10.04
CA ASN A 403 12.54 25.76 -9.23
C ASN A 403 11.04 25.55 -8.97
N SER A 404 10.49 24.38 -9.28
CA SER A 404 9.10 24.07 -8.99
C SER A 404 8.89 23.89 -7.49
N THR A 405 7.94 24.63 -6.91
CA THR A 405 7.53 24.49 -5.51
C THR A 405 6.38 23.50 -5.32
N CYS A 406 5.67 23.19 -6.41
CA CYS A 406 4.60 22.19 -6.45
C CYS A 406 4.71 21.36 -7.71
N LYS A 407 4.96 20.09 -7.58
CA LYS A 407 4.96 19.12 -8.67
C LYS A 407 4.57 17.76 -8.16
N ALA A 408 3.57 17.15 -8.78
CA ALA A 408 3.16 15.79 -8.49
C ALA A 408 2.62 15.11 -9.74
N PHE A 409 2.72 13.77 -9.78
CA PHE A 409 2.26 12.95 -10.89
C PHE A 409 1.34 11.87 -10.38
N ILE A 410 0.16 11.78 -10.97
CA ILE A 410 -0.79 10.68 -10.76
C ILE A 410 -1.13 10.11 -12.13
N ALA A 411 -0.89 8.82 -12.33
CA ALA A 411 -1.19 8.15 -13.60
C ALA A 411 -1.58 6.68 -13.36
N GLU A 412 -2.05 5.98 -14.41
CA GLU A 412 -2.28 4.55 -14.35
C GLU A 412 -0.97 3.82 -14.05
N SER A 413 0.06 4.04 -14.86
CA SER A 413 1.43 3.64 -14.60
C SER A 413 2.42 4.79 -14.79
N ILE A 414 3.61 4.72 -14.18
CA ILE A 414 4.62 5.79 -14.26
C ILE A 414 6.00 5.18 -14.44
N ASP A 415 6.63 5.53 -15.56
CA ASP A 415 8.00 5.17 -15.89
C ASP A 415 8.92 6.39 -15.87
N LEU A 416 9.89 6.38 -14.98
CA LEU A 416 10.95 7.38 -14.87
C LEU A 416 12.21 6.80 -15.50
N VAL A 417 12.55 7.22 -16.72
CA VAL A 417 13.63 6.61 -17.51
C VAL A 417 14.60 7.64 -18.10
N GLY A 418 15.73 7.14 -18.60
CA GLY A 418 16.75 7.96 -19.24
C GLY A 418 17.68 8.63 -18.24
N THR A 419 18.42 9.68 -18.69
CA THR A 419 19.28 10.50 -17.84
C THR A 419 18.46 11.67 -17.33
N THR A 420 17.69 11.43 -16.29
CA THR A 420 16.72 12.39 -15.73
C THR A 420 17.12 12.81 -14.34
N THR A 421 16.99 14.11 -14.03
CA THR A 421 16.96 14.56 -12.63
C THR A 421 15.61 15.20 -12.38
N GLN A 422 14.71 14.45 -11.74
CA GLN A 422 13.39 14.94 -11.35
C GLN A 422 13.45 15.46 -9.92
N THR A 423 13.39 16.79 -9.76
CA THR A 423 13.14 17.36 -8.43
C THR A 423 11.64 17.53 -8.25
N ILE A 424 11.08 16.82 -7.28
CA ILE A 424 9.64 16.78 -7.01
C ILE A 424 9.42 17.29 -5.60
N THR A 425 8.53 18.24 -5.46
CA THR A 425 8.17 18.82 -4.17
C THR A 425 6.70 19.21 -4.17
N VAL A 426 6.08 19.08 -3.01
CA VAL A 426 4.67 19.43 -2.79
C VAL A 426 4.49 20.56 -1.79
N SER A 427 5.59 21.11 -1.28
CA SER A 427 5.56 22.13 -0.23
C SER A 427 4.81 23.41 -0.61
N GLY A 428 4.79 23.78 -1.89
CA GLY A 428 4.06 24.93 -2.41
C GLY A 428 2.67 24.61 -2.99
N CYS A 429 2.23 23.36 -2.94
CA CYS A 429 0.97 22.96 -3.58
C CYS A 429 -0.27 23.58 -2.91
N ALA A 430 -0.22 23.85 -1.62
CA ALA A 430 -1.29 24.53 -0.91
C ALA A 430 -1.62 25.91 -1.51
N ALA A 431 -0.59 26.66 -1.97
CA ALA A 431 -0.79 27.93 -2.65
C ALA A 431 -1.53 27.79 -3.98
N LEU A 432 -1.46 26.61 -4.62
CA LEU A 432 -2.19 26.29 -5.85
C LEU A 432 -3.59 25.70 -5.57
N GLY A 433 -3.99 25.59 -4.29
CA GLY A 433 -5.27 25.01 -3.89
C GLY A 433 -5.28 23.48 -3.82
N LEU A 434 -4.10 22.86 -3.79
CA LEU A 434 -3.90 21.45 -3.49
C LEU A 434 -3.33 21.34 -2.08
N ASP A 435 -4.02 20.74 -1.15
CA ASP A 435 -3.50 20.48 0.19
C ASP A 435 -2.98 19.04 0.28
N PRO A 436 -1.66 18.82 0.10
CA PRO A 436 -1.08 17.49 0.18
C PRO A 436 -1.11 16.91 1.59
N GLU A 437 -1.16 17.79 2.62
CA GLU A 437 -1.05 17.35 4.01
C GLU A 437 -2.41 16.96 4.62
N ASN A 438 -3.50 17.55 4.11
CA ASN A 438 -4.79 17.37 4.76
C ASN A 438 -5.70 16.30 4.19
N ASP A 439 -5.67 15.97 2.88
CA ASP A 439 -6.60 14.92 2.41
C ASP A 439 -6.21 14.20 1.09
N LEU A 440 -5.34 14.78 0.24
CA LEU A 440 -5.31 14.37 -1.18
C LEU A 440 -4.37 13.24 -1.51
N LEU A 441 -3.18 13.24 -0.94
CA LEU A 441 -2.12 12.30 -1.28
C LEU A 441 -1.53 11.62 -0.05
N GLN A 442 -2.27 11.58 1.07
CA GLN A 442 -1.76 10.94 2.29
C GLN A 442 -1.65 9.44 2.11
N ILE A 443 -0.44 8.95 2.21
CA ILE A 443 -0.20 7.53 2.41
C ILE A 443 -0.71 7.17 3.80
N ARG A 444 -1.63 6.23 3.86
CA ARG A 444 -2.13 5.65 5.11
C ARG A 444 -1.55 4.25 5.25
N ILE A 445 -0.94 3.97 6.38
CA ILE A 445 -0.51 2.62 6.73
C ILE A 445 -1.50 2.04 7.73
N VAL A 446 -1.84 0.79 7.54
CA VAL A 446 -2.56 0.02 8.55
C VAL A 446 -1.55 -0.76 9.37
N ARG A 447 -1.60 -0.58 10.67
CA ARG A 447 -0.75 -1.32 11.60
C ARG A 447 -1.53 -1.74 12.85
N LEU A 448 -1.05 -2.80 13.45
CA LEU A 448 -1.48 -3.20 14.78
C LEU A 448 -1.01 -2.17 15.80
N VAL A 449 -1.91 -1.80 16.71
CA VAL A 449 -1.66 -0.82 17.78
C VAL A 449 -1.86 -1.43 19.17
N GLU A 450 -2.48 -2.61 19.22
CA GLU A 450 -2.63 -3.46 20.40
C GLU A 450 -2.64 -4.93 20.00
#